data_33ad5cfaa50f05d54c245135754eacd8
#
_entry.id   33ad5cfaa50f05d54c245135754eacd8
#
_cell.length_a   1.000
_cell.length_b   1.000
_cell.length_c   1.000
_cell.angle_alpha   90.00
_cell.angle_beta   90.00
_cell.angle_gamma   90.00
#
_symmetry.space_group_name_H-M   'P 1'
#
loop_
_entity.id
_entity.type
_entity.pdbx_description
1 polymer ?
#
loop_
_entity_poly.entity_id
_entity_poly.type
_entity_poly.pdbx_seq_one_letter_code
_entity_poly.pdbx_strand_id
1 'polypeptide(L)'
;MTTPSMFSRPRLAACTAALIALAACGGGGAGTSARGSTVPPPPKITRSEAAAARAEPRREVSKDTRSDFDSAVQQFTATDKAHGWNDSTCRQSADRFQAVARAHPDLIEAQAMVGVSYQRCGMLDDAERVYRQVIQVKPNHGASLSNLGEIYFRTGRASEARQYWDSAIKANGKLVGARIGVATLELEQMRKIGNPKDATWKKLEEDARFNLSSALGVDSDSAAAYTVYGLVYMEGWQTNKNRLDLAKLLLDEASKRNEKYAPLQNAYGLYYMRRASINQALQAFNAAVELDPRFVEARMNVGQVTLGFRKYDTARDMFSKVIELSPKNYDAYIGLGIALRGLKDLDGAEAQYKKAKDLDPRRGEAYYNLAILYKEFRSSKEDFIASYKQAKEYFQQFLTMQADQADKNEAKEQIAMIDKTVQNFMKAPPPTPAAAPQAAPAQPPAKP
;
A
#
# COMPACT_ATOMS: atom_id res chain seq x y z
N MET A 1 41.87 -18.20 25.00
CA MET A 1 41.11 -18.53 23.77
C MET A 1 39.71 -18.05 23.99
N THR A 2 39.48 -16.81 23.68
CA THR A 2 38.17 -16.12 23.80
C THR A 2 37.66 -15.88 22.41
N THR A 3 36.59 -16.57 22.04
CA THR A 3 35.87 -16.36 20.78
C THR A 3 35.17 -15.00 20.80
N PRO A 4 35.32 -14.16 19.80
CA PRO A 4 34.54 -12.92 19.72
C PRO A 4 33.12 -13.24 19.25
N SER A 5 32.13 -12.88 20.04
CA SER A 5 30.73 -12.86 19.67
C SER A 5 30.50 -11.70 18.71
N MET A 6 30.66 -11.94 17.42
CA MET A 6 30.24 -11.01 16.36
C MET A 6 28.91 -11.49 15.76
N PHE A 7 27.84 -11.21 16.42
CA PHE A 7 26.54 -10.99 15.78
C PHE A 7 25.86 -9.84 16.49
N SER A 8 26.22 -8.63 16.06
CA SER A 8 25.36 -7.49 16.29
C SER A 8 24.02 -7.78 15.62
N ARG A 9 23.01 -8.00 16.43
CA ARG A 9 21.63 -8.12 16.00
C ARG A 9 21.29 -6.84 15.22
N PRO A 10 20.87 -6.91 13.94
CA PRO A 10 20.24 -5.76 13.34
C PRO A 10 19.01 -5.45 14.20
N ARG A 11 18.98 -4.27 14.79
CA ARG A 11 17.83 -3.83 15.56
C ARG A 11 16.64 -3.76 14.60
N LEU A 12 15.76 -4.74 14.74
CA LEU A 12 14.40 -4.77 14.15
C LEU A 12 13.56 -3.53 14.53
N ALA A 13 14.08 -2.63 15.36
CA ALA A 13 13.34 -1.47 15.85
C ALA A 13 12.95 -0.48 14.72
N ALA A 14 13.82 -0.24 13.75
CA ALA A 14 13.47 0.60 12.60
C ALA A 14 12.47 -0.09 11.65
N CYS A 15 12.56 -1.43 11.50
CA CYS A 15 11.59 -2.20 10.75
C CYS A 15 10.24 -2.35 11.47
N THR A 16 10.20 -2.38 12.82
CA THR A 16 8.93 -2.53 13.54
C THR A 16 8.11 -1.24 13.58
N ALA A 17 8.74 -0.07 13.63
CA ALA A 17 8.03 1.20 13.48
C ALA A 17 7.56 1.41 12.03
N ALA A 18 8.36 1.02 11.03
CA ALA A 18 7.97 1.01 9.63
C ALA A 18 6.87 -0.04 9.32
N LEU A 19 6.90 -1.21 9.98
CA LEU A 19 5.86 -2.24 9.85
C LEU A 19 4.47 -1.75 10.28
N ILE A 20 4.40 -0.82 11.22
CA ILE A 20 3.12 -0.24 11.67
C ILE A 20 2.68 0.91 10.77
N ALA A 21 3.60 1.66 10.16
CA ALA A 21 3.30 2.77 9.27
C ALA A 21 2.95 2.35 7.83
N LEU A 22 3.57 1.25 7.33
CA LEU A 22 3.41 0.81 5.93
C LEU A 22 2.10 0.06 5.65
N ALA A 23 1.40 -0.41 6.67
CA ALA A 23 0.06 -0.99 6.51
C ALA A 23 -1.00 0.06 6.09
N ALA A 24 -0.61 1.32 5.94
CA ALA A 24 -1.48 2.43 5.54
C ALA A 24 -1.15 3.03 4.18
N CYS A 25 -0.04 2.65 3.56
CA CYS A 25 0.32 3.14 2.23
C CYS A 25 -0.30 2.28 1.13
N GLY A 26 -1.62 2.17 1.13
CA GLY A 26 -2.35 1.88 -0.08
C GLY A 26 -2.12 3.01 -1.06
N GLY A 27 -1.14 2.86 -1.94
CA GLY A 27 -1.04 3.65 -3.17
C GLY A 27 -0.78 5.15 -3.05
N GLY A 28 -0.27 5.64 -1.95
CA GLY A 28 0.20 7.02 -1.86
C GLY A 28 1.58 7.19 -2.46
N GLY A 29 1.74 7.03 -3.76
CA GLY A 29 2.85 7.63 -4.47
C GLY A 29 2.78 9.14 -4.22
N ALA A 30 3.68 9.67 -3.38
CA ALA A 30 3.88 11.10 -3.30
C ALA A 30 4.16 11.59 -4.73
N GLY A 31 3.18 12.26 -5.28
CA GLY A 31 3.25 12.75 -6.64
C GLY A 31 4.52 13.56 -6.83
N THR A 32 5.43 13.02 -7.59
CA THR A 32 6.26 13.86 -8.42
C THR A 32 5.31 14.80 -9.12
N SER A 33 5.66 16.08 -9.13
CA SER A 33 4.93 17.14 -9.82
C SER A 33 4.42 16.60 -11.14
N ALA A 34 3.17 16.14 -11.12
CA ALA A 34 2.46 15.82 -12.32
C ALA A 34 2.47 17.10 -13.15
N ARG A 35 2.90 17.02 -14.37
CA ARG A 35 2.40 17.92 -15.40
C ARG A 35 0.93 18.09 -15.08
N GLY A 36 0.55 19.36 -14.84
CA GLY A 36 -0.77 19.73 -14.37
C GLY A 36 -1.91 19.19 -15.22
N SER A 37 -2.30 17.97 -14.96
CA SER A 37 -3.63 17.51 -15.22
C SER A 37 -4.44 18.08 -14.06
N THR A 38 -4.92 19.31 -14.25
CA THR A 38 -5.90 19.91 -13.35
C THR A 38 -7.15 19.06 -13.48
N VAL A 39 -7.28 18.12 -12.52
CA VAL A 39 -8.57 17.46 -12.31
C VAL A 39 -9.54 18.59 -12.02
N PRO A 40 -10.57 18.80 -12.85
CA PRO A 40 -11.54 19.83 -12.55
C PRO A 40 -12.16 19.51 -11.20
N PRO A 41 -12.40 20.52 -10.36
CA PRO A 41 -13.07 20.29 -9.08
C PRO A 41 -14.44 19.67 -9.33
N PRO A 42 -14.98 18.90 -8.37
CA PRO A 42 -16.33 18.38 -8.49
C PRO A 42 -17.33 19.53 -8.65
N PRO A 43 -18.43 19.29 -9.34
CA PRO A 43 -19.47 20.31 -9.50
C PRO A 43 -19.93 20.81 -8.13
N LYS A 44 -20.08 22.13 -7.99
CA LYS A 44 -20.60 22.73 -6.75
C LYS A 44 -22.09 22.41 -6.64
N ILE A 45 -22.44 21.47 -5.79
CA ILE A 45 -23.83 21.12 -5.51
C ILE A 45 -24.33 22.02 -4.39
N THR A 46 -25.31 22.86 -4.67
CA THR A 46 -25.99 23.68 -3.66
C THR A 46 -26.94 22.84 -2.82
N ARG A 47 -27.31 23.34 -1.65
CA ARG A 47 -28.27 22.65 -0.78
C ARG A 47 -29.64 22.55 -1.43
N SER A 48 -30.04 23.55 -2.24
CA SER A 48 -31.30 23.57 -2.99
C SER A 48 -31.30 22.54 -4.12
N GLU A 49 -30.21 22.43 -4.89
CA GLU A 49 -30.08 21.40 -5.94
C GLU A 49 -30.06 19.99 -5.36
N ALA A 50 -29.40 19.77 -4.24
CA ALA A 50 -29.44 18.49 -3.54
C ALA A 50 -30.84 18.16 -3.00
N ALA A 51 -31.60 19.16 -2.53
CA ALA A 51 -32.97 18.98 -2.10
C ALA A 51 -33.90 18.70 -3.28
N ALA A 52 -33.76 19.43 -4.38
CA ALA A 52 -34.51 19.21 -5.62
C ALA A 52 -34.27 17.80 -6.18
N ALA A 53 -33.01 17.35 -6.25
CA ALA A 53 -32.67 16.00 -6.70
C ALA A 53 -33.29 14.88 -5.84
N ARG A 54 -33.47 15.13 -4.53
CA ARG A 54 -34.14 14.17 -3.62
C ARG A 54 -35.65 14.17 -3.80
N ALA A 55 -36.21 15.29 -4.26
CA ALA A 55 -37.62 15.48 -4.49
C ALA A 55 -38.06 15.10 -5.93
N GLU A 56 -37.10 14.82 -6.83
CA GLU A 56 -37.41 14.34 -8.18
C GLU A 56 -38.26 13.07 -8.09
N PRO A 57 -39.44 13.03 -8.73
CA PRO A 57 -40.25 11.81 -8.77
C PRO A 57 -39.45 10.72 -9.45
N ARG A 58 -39.58 9.47 -8.96
CA ARG A 58 -38.98 8.31 -9.63
C ARG A 58 -39.46 8.29 -11.08
N ARG A 59 -38.53 8.46 -12.01
CA ARG A 59 -38.85 8.44 -13.43
C ARG A 59 -39.45 7.08 -13.79
N GLU A 60 -40.59 7.05 -14.42
CA GLU A 60 -41.13 5.84 -15.00
C GLU A 60 -40.29 5.47 -16.22
N VAL A 61 -39.54 4.40 -16.08
CA VAL A 61 -38.73 3.82 -17.15
C VAL A 61 -39.63 2.85 -17.94
N SER A 62 -39.61 2.92 -19.28
CA SER A 62 -40.38 1.99 -20.11
C SER A 62 -40.06 0.53 -19.78
N LYS A 63 -41.00 -0.39 -20.01
CA LYS A 63 -40.78 -1.83 -19.77
C LYS A 63 -39.58 -2.36 -20.55
N ASP A 64 -39.41 -1.93 -21.79
CA ASP A 64 -38.31 -2.38 -22.66
C ASP A 64 -36.95 -1.86 -22.15
N THR A 65 -36.86 -0.58 -21.80
CA THR A 65 -35.67 0.02 -21.20
C THR A 65 -35.25 -0.70 -19.91
N ARG A 66 -36.24 -1.04 -19.07
CA ARG A 66 -36.02 -1.80 -17.84
C ARG A 66 -35.53 -3.21 -18.12
N SER A 67 -36.12 -3.89 -19.10
CA SER A 67 -35.76 -5.25 -19.51
C SER A 67 -34.30 -5.29 -19.99
N ASP A 68 -33.88 -4.36 -20.84
CA ASP A 68 -32.52 -4.30 -21.40
C ASP A 68 -31.50 -4.04 -20.30
N PHE A 69 -31.79 -3.08 -19.40
CA PHE A 69 -30.92 -2.77 -18.29
C PHE A 69 -30.81 -3.93 -17.30
N ASP A 70 -31.94 -4.53 -16.89
CA ASP A 70 -31.98 -5.67 -15.97
C ASP A 70 -31.23 -6.89 -16.54
N SER A 71 -31.33 -7.14 -17.84
CA SER A 71 -30.55 -8.18 -18.53
C SER A 71 -29.04 -7.93 -18.42
N ALA A 72 -28.60 -6.70 -18.66
CA ALA A 72 -27.19 -6.34 -18.51
C ALA A 72 -26.72 -6.49 -17.06
N VAL A 73 -27.53 -6.08 -16.07
CA VAL A 73 -27.23 -6.24 -14.65
C VAL A 73 -27.18 -7.71 -14.22
N GLN A 74 -28.08 -8.57 -14.73
CA GLN A 74 -28.03 -10.00 -14.44
C GLN A 74 -26.71 -10.63 -14.90
N GLN A 75 -26.26 -10.29 -16.10
CA GLN A 75 -24.99 -10.82 -16.63
C GLN A 75 -23.77 -10.27 -15.86
N PHE A 76 -23.78 -9.00 -15.50
CA PHE A 76 -22.78 -8.39 -14.61
C PHE A 76 -22.70 -9.15 -13.28
N THR A 77 -23.85 -9.37 -12.66
CA THR A 77 -23.96 -10.07 -11.37
C THR A 77 -23.51 -11.53 -11.48
N ALA A 78 -23.84 -12.21 -12.60
CA ALA A 78 -23.38 -13.57 -12.85
C ALA A 78 -21.85 -13.65 -12.96
N THR A 79 -21.24 -12.71 -13.68
CA THR A 79 -19.77 -12.61 -13.79
C THR A 79 -19.13 -12.33 -12.44
N ASP A 80 -19.74 -11.45 -11.63
CA ASP A 80 -19.26 -11.12 -10.28
C ASP A 80 -19.29 -12.34 -9.36
N LYS A 81 -20.40 -13.09 -9.35
CA LYS A 81 -20.55 -14.33 -8.56
C LYS A 81 -19.57 -15.44 -8.99
N ALA A 82 -19.28 -15.52 -10.26
CA ALA A 82 -18.34 -16.49 -10.82
C ALA A 82 -16.88 -16.10 -10.64
N HIS A 83 -16.57 -14.93 -10.04
CA HIS A 83 -15.24 -14.33 -9.99
C HIS A 83 -14.55 -14.26 -11.38
N GLY A 84 -15.36 -14.12 -12.42
CA GLY A 84 -14.95 -14.23 -13.83
C GLY A 84 -14.40 -12.93 -14.43
N TRP A 85 -14.01 -11.95 -13.62
CA TRP A 85 -13.52 -10.65 -14.11
C TRP A 85 -12.11 -10.75 -14.67
N ASN A 86 -11.97 -10.34 -15.92
CA ASN A 86 -10.72 -10.13 -16.64
C ASN A 86 -10.95 -9.01 -17.68
N ASP A 87 -9.90 -8.58 -18.35
CA ASP A 87 -9.98 -7.47 -19.31
C ASP A 87 -11.05 -7.68 -20.41
N SER A 88 -11.22 -8.92 -20.88
CA SER A 88 -12.23 -9.26 -21.88
C SER A 88 -13.65 -9.15 -21.32
N THR A 89 -13.92 -9.77 -20.15
CA THR A 89 -15.25 -9.73 -19.53
C THR A 89 -15.65 -8.34 -19.07
N CYS A 90 -14.69 -7.52 -18.65
CA CYS A 90 -14.95 -6.11 -18.31
C CYS A 90 -15.35 -5.30 -19.54
N ARG A 91 -14.62 -5.41 -20.65
CA ARG A 91 -14.98 -4.73 -21.92
C ARG A 91 -16.34 -5.19 -22.41
N GLN A 92 -16.58 -6.50 -22.40
CA GLN A 92 -17.87 -7.06 -22.82
C GLN A 92 -19.03 -6.55 -21.96
N SER A 93 -18.83 -6.43 -20.62
CA SER A 93 -19.81 -5.83 -19.73
C SER A 93 -20.01 -4.34 -20.01
N ALA A 94 -18.93 -3.59 -20.21
CA ALA A 94 -18.98 -2.19 -20.57
C ALA A 94 -19.74 -1.97 -21.89
N ASP A 95 -19.46 -2.78 -22.93
CA ASP A 95 -20.14 -2.69 -24.24
C ASP A 95 -21.64 -2.94 -24.14
N ARG A 96 -22.06 -3.90 -23.28
CA ARG A 96 -23.50 -4.15 -23.04
C ARG A 96 -24.19 -2.94 -22.42
N PHE A 97 -23.64 -2.40 -21.33
CA PHE A 97 -24.20 -1.19 -20.72
C PHE A 97 -24.12 0.02 -21.66
N GLN A 98 -23.08 0.11 -22.49
CA GLN A 98 -22.98 1.15 -23.50
C GLN A 98 -24.06 1.01 -24.59
N ALA A 99 -24.42 -0.21 -24.98
CA ALA A 99 -25.54 -0.45 -25.91
C ALA A 99 -26.87 0.01 -25.28
N VAL A 100 -27.12 -0.32 -24.03
CA VAL A 100 -28.30 0.16 -23.30
C VAL A 100 -28.31 1.70 -23.20
N ALA A 101 -27.18 2.33 -22.85
CA ALA A 101 -27.06 3.78 -22.77
C ALA A 101 -27.28 4.49 -24.11
N ARG A 102 -26.89 3.85 -25.24
CA ARG A 102 -27.17 4.40 -26.59
C ARG A 102 -28.64 4.27 -26.99
N ALA A 103 -29.26 3.14 -26.67
CA ALA A 103 -30.69 2.91 -26.92
C ALA A 103 -31.57 3.80 -26.03
N HIS A 104 -31.11 4.10 -24.82
CA HIS A 104 -31.84 4.84 -23.78
C HIS A 104 -30.95 5.96 -23.18
N PRO A 105 -30.69 7.05 -23.91
CA PRO A 105 -29.76 8.12 -23.49
C PRO A 105 -30.16 8.85 -22.19
N ASP A 106 -31.40 8.75 -21.82
CA ASP A 106 -31.96 9.31 -20.58
C ASP A 106 -31.71 8.42 -19.35
N LEU A 107 -31.33 7.15 -19.54
CA LEU A 107 -30.97 6.22 -18.47
C LEU A 107 -29.48 6.40 -18.11
N ILE A 108 -29.19 7.48 -17.37
CA ILE A 108 -27.82 7.85 -16.97
C ILE A 108 -27.14 6.75 -16.13
N GLU A 109 -27.93 5.92 -15.45
CA GLU A 109 -27.47 4.75 -14.69
C GLU A 109 -26.77 3.72 -15.58
N ALA A 110 -27.23 3.52 -16.82
CA ALA A 110 -26.58 2.63 -17.78
C ALA A 110 -25.17 3.15 -18.13
N GLN A 111 -25.02 4.45 -18.37
CA GLN A 111 -23.72 5.07 -18.60
C GLN A 111 -22.82 4.94 -17.38
N ALA A 112 -23.34 5.10 -16.16
CA ALA A 112 -22.58 4.91 -14.94
C ALA A 112 -22.08 3.45 -14.79
N MET A 113 -22.89 2.46 -15.17
CA MET A 113 -22.52 1.04 -15.13
C MET A 113 -21.40 0.66 -16.11
N VAL A 114 -21.22 1.40 -17.21
CA VAL A 114 -20.01 1.29 -18.05
C VAL A 114 -18.77 1.57 -17.23
N GLY A 115 -18.76 2.65 -16.46
CA GLY A 115 -17.66 2.99 -15.55
C GLY A 115 -17.42 1.92 -14.48
N VAL A 116 -18.49 1.36 -13.89
CA VAL A 116 -18.38 0.26 -12.91
C VAL A 116 -17.73 -0.97 -13.54
N SER A 117 -18.08 -1.31 -14.78
CA SER A 117 -17.50 -2.44 -15.49
C SER A 117 -15.98 -2.28 -15.67
N TYR A 118 -15.51 -1.12 -16.08
CA TYR A 118 -14.07 -0.82 -16.18
C TYR A 118 -13.36 -0.85 -14.83
N GLN A 119 -14.00 -0.30 -13.79
CA GLN A 119 -13.43 -0.25 -12.43
C GLN A 119 -13.20 -1.65 -11.84
N ARG A 120 -14.08 -2.63 -12.17
CA ARG A 120 -13.94 -4.03 -11.72
C ARG A 120 -12.61 -4.68 -12.15
N CYS A 121 -12.05 -4.31 -13.28
CA CYS A 121 -10.78 -4.82 -13.78
C CYS A 121 -9.60 -3.85 -13.53
N GLY A 122 -9.81 -2.77 -12.80
CA GLY A 122 -8.77 -1.78 -12.52
C GLY A 122 -8.41 -0.91 -13.72
N MET A 123 -9.26 -0.85 -14.77
CA MET A 123 -9.14 0.09 -15.88
C MET A 123 -9.58 1.49 -15.43
N LEU A 124 -8.79 2.09 -14.52
CA LEU A 124 -9.21 3.28 -13.78
C LEU A 124 -9.34 4.51 -14.65
N ASP A 125 -8.49 4.66 -15.69
CA ASP A 125 -8.54 5.80 -16.61
C ASP A 125 -9.83 5.78 -17.47
N ASP A 126 -10.24 4.59 -17.92
CA ASP A 126 -11.49 4.42 -18.66
C ASP A 126 -12.70 4.67 -17.76
N ALA A 127 -12.68 4.15 -16.54
CA ALA A 127 -13.72 4.39 -15.55
C ALA A 127 -13.84 5.88 -15.18
N GLU A 128 -12.70 6.56 -14.92
CA GLU A 128 -12.68 8.00 -14.65
C GLU A 128 -13.31 8.80 -15.77
N ARG A 129 -12.93 8.52 -17.02
CA ARG A 129 -13.48 9.19 -18.20
C ARG A 129 -14.99 9.06 -18.26
N VAL A 130 -15.52 7.85 -18.08
CA VAL A 130 -16.97 7.59 -18.11
C VAL A 130 -17.69 8.31 -16.97
N TYR A 131 -17.22 8.19 -15.74
CA TYR A 131 -17.87 8.88 -14.61
C TYR A 131 -17.85 10.40 -14.76
N ARG A 132 -16.79 10.97 -15.33
CA ARG A 132 -16.75 12.41 -15.65
C ARG A 132 -17.82 12.79 -16.67
N GLN A 133 -18.04 11.97 -17.71
CA GLN A 133 -19.13 12.21 -18.67
C GLN A 133 -20.49 12.18 -17.97
N VAL A 134 -20.71 11.21 -17.06
CA VAL A 134 -21.94 11.14 -16.28
C VAL A 134 -22.18 12.41 -15.46
N ILE A 135 -21.17 12.92 -14.74
CA ILE A 135 -21.35 14.14 -13.92
C ILE A 135 -21.40 15.43 -14.74
N GLN A 136 -20.95 15.42 -16.00
CA GLN A 136 -21.19 16.55 -16.92
C GLN A 136 -22.68 16.65 -17.28
N VAL A 137 -23.36 15.51 -17.48
CA VAL A 137 -24.79 15.46 -17.80
C VAL A 137 -25.65 15.62 -16.52
N LYS A 138 -25.27 14.92 -15.44
CA LYS A 138 -25.97 14.94 -14.15
C LYS A 138 -24.98 15.27 -13.02
N PRO A 139 -24.73 16.56 -12.72
CA PRO A 139 -23.71 16.99 -11.78
C PRO A 139 -23.86 16.42 -10.35
N ASN A 140 -25.10 16.10 -9.95
CA ASN A 140 -25.44 15.53 -8.67
C ASN A 140 -25.59 13.99 -8.69
N HIS A 141 -25.05 13.30 -9.70
CA HIS A 141 -25.07 11.83 -9.75
C HIS A 141 -24.12 11.25 -8.68
N GLY A 142 -24.67 11.06 -7.49
CA GLY A 142 -23.90 10.72 -6.27
C GLY A 142 -23.06 9.45 -6.40
N ALA A 143 -23.55 8.40 -7.09
CA ALA A 143 -22.78 7.17 -7.30
C ALA A 143 -21.53 7.41 -8.12
N SER A 144 -21.59 8.18 -9.24
CA SER A 144 -20.41 8.50 -10.04
C SER A 144 -19.43 9.41 -9.30
N LEU A 145 -19.93 10.38 -8.51
CA LEU A 145 -19.08 11.18 -7.62
C LEU A 145 -18.37 10.32 -6.60
N SER A 146 -19.06 9.36 -5.99
CA SER A 146 -18.46 8.42 -5.02
C SER A 146 -17.38 7.55 -5.66
N ASN A 147 -17.63 7.01 -6.85
CA ASN A 147 -16.68 6.17 -7.57
C ASN A 147 -15.47 6.96 -8.07
N LEU A 148 -15.65 8.24 -8.50
CA LEU A 148 -14.52 9.12 -8.79
C LEU A 148 -13.65 9.38 -7.55
N GLY A 149 -14.28 9.59 -6.40
CA GLY A 149 -13.57 9.69 -5.12
C GLY A 149 -12.69 8.46 -4.86
N GLU A 150 -13.22 7.27 -5.10
CA GLU A 150 -12.46 6.03 -4.95
C GLU A 150 -11.30 5.92 -5.95
N ILE A 151 -11.52 6.26 -7.22
CA ILE A 151 -10.45 6.27 -8.22
C ILE A 151 -9.34 7.23 -7.82
N TYR A 152 -9.68 8.43 -7.35
CA TYR A 152 -8.68 9.42 -6.91
C TYR A 152 -7.93 8.95 -5.68
N PHE A 153 -8.59 8.31 -4.75
CA PHE A 153 -7.95 7.69 -3.58
C PHE A 153 -6.95 6.61 -4.01
N ARG A 154 -7.37 5.67 -4.84
CA ARG A 154 -6.52 4.57 -5.34
C ARG A 154 -5.33 5.06 -6.19
N THR A 155 -5.45 6.23 -6.81
CA THR A 155 -4.38 6.87 -7.60
C THR A 155 -3.54 7.87 -6.79
N GLY A 156 -3.71 7.92 -5.45
CA GLY A 156 -2.91 8.75 -4.54
C GLY A 156 -3.32 10.22 -4.51
N ARG A 157 -4.46 10.57 -5.09
CA ARG A 157 -5.01 11.94 -5.14
C ARG A 157 -6.01 12.16 -4.00
N ALA A 158 -5.50 12.10 -2.76
CA ALA A 158 -6.33 12.08 -1.55
C ALA A 158 -7.19 13.35 -1.36
N SER A 159 -6.69 14.53 -1.77
CA SER A 159 -7.44 15.79 -1.65
C SER A 159 -8.63 15.83 -2.61
N GLU A 160 -8.45 15.35 -3.83
CA GLU A 160 -9.53 15.23 -4.81
C GLU A 160 -10.53 14.15 -4.39
N ALA A 161 -10.04 13.01 -3.91
CA ALA A 161 -10.90 11.96 -3.36
C ALA A 161 -11.85 12.52 -2.29
N ARG A 162 -11.32 13.31 -1.33
CA ARG A 162 -12.12 13.97 -0.29
C ARG A 162 -13.19 14.88 -0.89
N GLN A 163 -12.82 15.75 -1.83
CA GLN A 163 -13.75 16.69 -2.45
C GLN A 163 -14.91 15.97 -3.17
N TYR A 164 -14.59 14.88 -3.89
CA TYR A 164 -15.59 14.11 -4.63
C TYR A 164 -16.50 13.32 -3.69
N TRP A 165 -15.98 12.72 -2.62
CA TRP A 165 -16.81 12.05 -1.63
C TRP A 165 -17.69 13.01 -0.83
N ASP A 166 -17.17 14.18 -0.45
CA ASP A 166 -17.98 15.22 0.21
C ASP A 166 -19.13 15.68 -0.71
N SER A 167 -18.87 15.84 -2.02
CA SER A 167 -19.89 16.17 -3.01
C SER A 167 -20.90 15.04 -3.19
N ALA A 168 -20.45 13.79 -3.19
CA ALA A 168 -21.33 12.62 -3.24
C ALA A 168 -22.26 12.57 -2.02
N ILE A 169 -21.75 12.80 -0.81
CA ILE A 169 -22.54 12.83 0.43
C ILE A 169 -23.54 14.01 0.42
N LYS A 170 -23.15 15.16 -0.13
CA LYS A 170 -24.08 16.30 -0.31
C LYS A 170 -25.22 15.96 -1.27
N ALA A 171 -24.90 15.33 -2.41
CA ALA A 171 -25.87 14.89 -3.39
C ALA A 171 -26.83 13.84 -2.80
N ASN A 172 -26.29 12.85 -2.12
CA ASN A 172 -27.04 11.79 -1.46
C ASN A 172 -26.36 11.33 -0.17
N GLY A 173 -26.87 11.77 0.97
CA GLY A 173 -26.34 11.41 2.30
C GLY A 173 -26.43 9.91 2.66
N LYS A 174 -27.12 9.10 1.85
CA LYS A 174 -27.24 7.64 2.00
C LYS A 174 -26.16 6.85 1.24
N LEU A 175 -25.18 7.52 0.67
CA LEU A 175 -24.08 6.84 -0.04
C LEU A 175 -23.06 6.26 0.95
N VAL A 176 -23.25 5.00 1.28
CA VAL A 176 -22.42 4.22 2.22
C VAL A 176 -20.95 4.25 1.78
N GLY A 177 -20.65 3.98 0.50
CA GLY A 177 -19.28 3.97 -0.03
C GLY A 177 -18.54 5.30 0.14
N ALA A 178 -19.20 6.44 -0.12
CA ALA A 178 -18.60 7.75 0.07
C ALA A 178 -18.26 8.04 1.54
N ARG A 179 -19.13 7.66 2.48
CA ARG A 179 -18.88 7.81 3.92
C ARG A 179 -17.73 6.94 4.40
N ILE A 180 -17.66 5.68 3.93
CA ILE A 180 -16.54 4.78 4.22
C ILE A 180 -15.24 5.38 3.65
N GLY A 181 -15.27 5.91 2.42
CA GLY A 181 -14.11 6.55 1.78
C GLY A 181 -13.59 7.73 2.59
N VAL A 182 -14.47 8.62 3.04
CA VAL A 182 -14.09 9.75 3.92
C VAL A 182 -13.46 9.24 5.22
N ALA A 183 -14.07 8.27 5.88
CA ALA A 183 -13.54 7.69 7.12
C ALA A 183 -12.17 7.00 6.91
N THR A 184 -11.95 6.40 5.73
CA THR A 184 -10.65 5.81 5.37
C THR A 184 -9.57 6.88 5.24
N LEU A 185 -9.88 8.03 4.62
CA LEU A 185 -8.93 9.17 4.56
C LEU A 185 -8.62 9.73 5.95
N GLU A 186 -9.63 9.83 6.81
CA GLU A 186 -9.46 10.29 8.19
C GLU A 186 -8.56 9.33 8.97
N LEU A 187 -8.75 8.02 8.81
CA LEU A 187 -7.88 6.99 9.38
C LEU A 187 -6.42 7.12 8.88
N GLU A 188 -6.20 7.37 7.59
CA GLU A 188 -4.84 7.58 7.07
C GLU A 188 -4.18 8.83 7.65
N GLN A 189 -4.95 9.90 7.82
CA GLN A 189 -4.44 11.12 8.45
C GLN A 189 -4.12 10.91 9.94
N MET A 190 -4.97 10.16 10.68
CA MET A 190 -4.69 9.74 12.05
C MET A 190 -3.36 8.98 12.16
N ARG A 191 -3.10 8.07 11.22
CA ARG A 191 -1.85 7.30 11.16
C ARG A 191 -0.63 8.19 10.88
N LYS A 192 -0.77 9.17 10.00
CA LYS A 192 0.30 10.15 9.71
C LYS A 192 0.64 11.02 10.92
N ILE A 193 -0.34 11.44 11.68
CA ILE A 193 -0.14 12.20 12.92
C ILE A 193 0.49 11.30 14.01
N GLY A 194 0.07 10.03 14.11
CA GLY A 194 0.61 9.01 14.99
C GLY A 194 0.47 9.29 16.50
N ASN A 195 -0.08 10.43 16.91
CA ASN A 195 -0.20 10.84 18.30
C ASN A 195 -1.68 10.95 18.73
N PRO A 196 -2.23 9.98 19.49
CA PRO A 196 -3.62 10.00 19.93
C PRO A 196 -3.96 11.12 20.93
N LYS A 197 -2.97 11.84 21.46
CA LYS A 197 -3.19 12.99 22.33
C LYS A 197 -3.38 14.30 21.55
N ASP A 198 -3.00 14.31 20.28
CA ASP A 198 -3.15 15.46 19.38
C ASP A 198 -4.62 15.80 19.15
N ALA A 199 -4.95 17.11 19.15
CA ALA A 199 -6.31 17.57 18.98
C ALA A 199 -6.87 17.26 17.57
N THR A 200 -6.04 17.37 16.54
CA THR A 200 -6.41 17.05 15.16
C THR A 200 -6.66 15.56 15.02
N TRP A 201 -5.84 14.72 15.64
CA TRP A 201 -6.03 13.28 15.65
C TRP A 201 -7.38 12.89 16.27
N LYS A 202 -7.73 13.49 17.43
CA LYS A 202 -9.02 13.24 18.10
C LYS A 202 -10.21 13.67 17.23
N LYS A 203 -10.08 14.83 16.57
CA LYS A 203 -11.12 15.31 15.66
C LYS A 203 -11.32 14.36 14.48
N LEU A 204 -10.23 13.89 13.87
CA LEU A 204 -10.30 12.91 12.78
C LEU A 204 -10.93 11.59 13.23
N GLU A 205 -10.62 11.12 14.43
CA GLU A 205 -11.26 9.93 15.00
C GLU A 205 -12.78 10.12 15.16
N GLU A 206 -13.19 11.25 15.70
CA GLU A 206 -14.61 11.59 15.88
C GLU A 206 -15.35 11.64 14.52
N ASP A 207 -14.77 12.31 13.53
CA ASP A 207 -15.32 12.44 12.19
C ASP A 207 -15.40 11.08 11.48
N ALA A 208 -14.36 10.24 11.58
CA ALA A 208 -14.36 8.88 11.03
C ALA A 208 -15.47 8.04 11.67
N ARG A 209 -15.61 8.07 12.98
CA ARG A 209 -16.66 7.36 13.71
C ARG A 209 -18.05 7.84 13.31
N PHE A 210 -18.25 9.14 13.16
CA PHE A 210 -19.51 9.72 12.70
C PHE A 210 -19.88 9.22 11.29
N ASN A 211 -18.92 9.24 10.35
CA ASN A 211 -19.14 8.76 8.99
C ASN A 211 -19.48 7.26 8.96
N LEU A 212 -18.76 6.45 9.74
CA LEU A 212 -18.99 5.00 9.80
C LEU A 212 -20.32 4.63 10.48
N SER A 213 -20.66 5.28 11.59
CA SER A 213 -21.96 5.08 12.21
C SER A 213 -23.13 5.52 11.33
N SER A 214 -22.93 6.63 10.57
CA SER A 214 -23.91 7.07 9.58
C SER A 214 -24.04 6.09 8.40
N ALA A 215 -22.93 5.48 7.96
CA ALA A 215 -22.94 4.44 6.93
C ALA A 215 -23.72 3.20 7.41
N LEU A 216 -23.46 2.75 8.64
CA LEU A 216 -24.15 1.62 9.26
C LEU A 216 -25.63 1.92 9.55
N GLY A 217 -26.00 3.18 9.81
CA GLY A 217 -27.39 3.60 9.92
C GLY A 217 -28.18 3.50 8.59
N VAL A 218 -27.48 3.49 7.45
CA VAL A 218 -28.09 3.29 6.13
C VAL A 218 -28.05 1.81 5.73
N ASP A 219 -26.93 1.13 5.96
CA ASP A 219 -26.68 -0.28 5.64
C ASP A 219 -26.03 -0.96 6.85
N SER A 220 -26.84 -1.56 7.71
CA SER A 220 -26.39 -2.30 8.89
C SER A 220 -25.60 -3.57 8.56
N ASP A 221 -25.65 -4.02 7.31
CA ASP A 221 -24.97 -5.24 6.85
C ASP A 221 -23.67 -4.96 6.09
N SER A 222 -23.21 -3.70 6.11
CA SER A 222 -21.97 -3.31 5.46
C SER A 222 -20.73 -3.87 6.17
N ALA A 223 -20.22 -5.02 5.73
CA ALA A 223 -18.94 -5.58 6.20
C ALA A 223 -17.78 -4.58 6.04
N ALA A 224 -17.79 -3.78 4.96
CA ALA A 224 -16.79 -2.75 4.72
C ALA A 224 -16.78 -1.66 5.80
N ALA A 225 -17.98 -1.16 6.20
CA ALA A 225 -18.09 -0.14 7.25
C ALA A 225 -17.59 -0.68 8.60
N TYR A 226 -17.98 -1.88 8.99
CA TYR A 226 -17.47 -2.52 10.21
C TYR A 226 -15.96 -2.75 10.16
N THR A 227 -15.42 -3.17 9.01
CA THR A 227 -13.97 -3.39 8.85
C THR A 227 -13.19 -2.09 9.08
N VAL A 228 -13.58 -0.99 8.41
CA VAL A 228 -12.90 0.31 8.59
C VAL A 228 -13.08 0.82 10.02
N TYR A 229 -14.24 0.60 10.63
CA TYR A 229 -14.49 0.97 12.02
C TYR A 229 -13.57 0.23 12.99
N GLY A 230 -13.36 -1.07 12.77
CA GLY A 230 -12.36 -1.86 13.50
C GLY A 230 -10.95 -1.28 13.35
N LEU A 231 -10.56 -0.90 12.11
CA LEU A 231 -9.26 -0.26 11.85
C LEU A 231 -9.12 1.08 12.59
N VAL A 232 -10.14 1.92 12.63
CA VAL A 232 -10.14 3.19 13.42
C VAL A 232 -9.90 2.91 14.89
N TYR A 233 -10.58 1.93 15.47
CA TYR A 233 -10.36 1.56 16.88
C TYR A 233 -8.98 0.94 17.13
N MET A 234 -8.37 0.30 16.14
CA MET A 234 -7.00 -0.20 16.30
C MET A 234 -5.97 0.93 16.44
N GLU A 235 -6.23 2.13 15.94
CA GLU A 235 -5.30 3.25 16.15
C GLU A 235 -5.33 3.74 17.61
N GLY A 236 -4.19 4.20 18.12
CA GLY A 236 -4.06 4.63 19.51
C GLY A 236 -4.12 3.52 20.57
N TRP A 237 -4.04 2.24 20.17
CA TRP A 237 -4.06 1.09 21.09
C TRP A 237 -2.93 1.11 22.13
N GLN A 238 -1.80 1.76 21.83
CA GLN A 238 -0.68 1.89 22.76
C GLN A 238 -1.06 2.69 24.00
N THR A 239 -1.96 3.67 23.84
CA THR A 239 -2.44 4.50 24.97
C THR A 239 -3.63 3.88 25.68
N ASN A 240 -4.40 3.04 25.00
CA ASN A 240 -5.56 2.33 25.56
C ASN A 240 -5.72 0.96 24.90
N LYS A 241 -5.31 -0.09 25.59
CA LYS A 241 -5.34 -1.48 25.07
C LYS A 241 -6.75 -2.02 24.84
N ASN A 242 -7.76 -1.52 25.57
CA ASN A 242 -9.17 -1.94 25.37
C ASN A 242 -9.69 -1.57 23.96
N ARG A 243 -9.01 -0.68 23.26
CA ARG A 243 -9.33 -0.34 21.86
C ARG A 243 -9.19 -1.57 20.95
N LEU A 244 -8.26 -2.48 21.24
CA LEU A 244 -8.11 -3.73 20.47
C LEU A 244 -9.30 -4.67 20.66
N ASP A 245 -9.90 -4.69 21.84
CA ASP A 245 -11.08 -5.54 22.11
C ASP A 245 -12.31 -4.99 21.37
N LEU A 246 -12.49 -3.67 21.34
CA LEU A 246 -13.51 -3.02 20.52
C LEU A 246 -13.28 -3.24 19.02
N ALA A 247 -12.02 -3.12 18.56
CA ALA A 247 -11.67 -3.41 17.18
C ALA A 247 -12.05 -4.86 16.81
N LYS A 248 -11.71 -5.82 17.68
CA LYS A 248 -12.05 -7.25 17.46
C LYS A 248 -13.56 -7.46 17.32
N LEU A 249 -14.33 -6.85 18.21
CA LEU A 249 -15.80 -6.94 18.17
C LEU A 249 -16.34 -6.45 16.81
N LEU A 250 -15.84 -5.31 16.31
CA LEU A 250 -16.28 -4.76 15.02
C LEU A 250 -15.85 -5.63 13.83
N LEU A 251 -14.64 -6.19 13.88
CA LEU A 251 -14.19 -7.15 12.86
C LEU A 251 -15.01 -8.44 12.88
N ASP A 252 -15.42 -8.93 14.07
CA ASP A 252 -16.28 -10.09 14.19
C ASP A 252 -17.69 -9.80 13.64
N GLU A 253 -18.21 -8.58 13.85
CA GLU A 253 -19.45 -8.14 13.21
C GLU A 253 -19.33 -8.07 11.68
N ALA A 254 -18.19 -7.61 11.15
CA ALA A 254 -17.92 -7.65 9.71
C ALA A 254 -17.88 -9.10 9.18
N SER A 255 -17.26 -10.01 9.93
CA SER A 255 -17.12 -11.43 9.55
C SER A 255 -18.46 -12.14 9.46
N LYS A 256 -19.36 -11.87 10.40
CA LYS A 256 -20.74 -12.42 10.36
C LYS A 256 -21.50 -12.04 9.08
N ARG A 257 -21.20 -10.88 8.51
CA ARG A 257 -21.84 -10.35 7.29
C ARG A 257 -21.18 -10.83 6.03
N ASN A 258 -19.87 -10.82 5.99
CA ASN A 258 -19.09 -11.30 4.85
C ASN A 258 -17.70 -11.78 5.30
N GLU A 259 -17.58 -13.05 5.62
CA GLU A 259 -16.30 -13.67 5.99
C GLU A 259 -15.29 -13.68 4.82
N LYS A 260 -15.78 -13.75 3.57
CA LYS A 260 -14.96 -13.78 2.36
C LYS A 260 -14.61 -12.37 1.84
N TYR A 261 -14.59 -11.37 2.71
CA TYR A 261 -14.20 -10.01 2.36
C TYR A 261 -12.69 -9.82 2.57
N ALA A 262 -11.92 -9.75 1.48
CA ALA A 262 -10.46 -9.68 1.55
C ALA A 262 -9.92 -8.54 2.46
N PRO A 263 -10.47 -7.29 2.43
CA PRO A 263 -10.03 -6.26 3.36
C PRO A 263 -10.27 -6.59 4.83
N LEU A 264 -11.31 -7.36 5.16
CA LEU A 264 -11.54 -7.85 6.53
C LEU A 264 -10.45 -8.81 6.98
N GLN A 265 -10.05 -9.76 6.14
CA GLN A 265 -8.96 -10.70 6.45
C GLN A 265 -7.63 -9.94 6.64
N ASN A 266 -7.37 -8.94 5.81
CA ASN A 266 -6.22 -8.06 6.01
C ASN A 266 -6.31 -7.28 7.34
N ALA A 267 -7.47 -6.78 7.72
CA ALA A 267 -7.69 -6.11 9.01
C ALA A 267 -7.49 -7.04 10.21
N TYR A 268 -7.91 -8.31 10.12
CA TYR A 268 -7.57 -9.32 11.12
C TYR A 268 -6.07 -9.55 11.21
N GLY A 269 -5.36 -9.62 10.08
CA GLY A 269 -3.91 -9.72 10.06
C GLY A 269 -3.25 -8.56 10.83
N LEU A 270 -3.69 -7.33 10.59
CA LEU A 270 -3.23 -6.15 11.32
C LEU A 270 -3.57 -6.20 12.82
N TYR A 271 -4.75 -6.69 13.18
CA TYR A 271 -5.14 -6.91 14.57
C TYR A 271 -4.20 -7.91 15.26
N TYR A 272 -3.95 -9.06 14.64
CA TYR A 272 -3.06 -10.09 15.19
C TYR A 272 -1.61 -9.60 15.29
N MET A 273 -1.14 -8.77 14.36
CA MET A 273 0.17 -8.10 14.48
C MET A 273 0.26 -7.26 15.75
N ARG A 274 -0.77 -6.48 16.08
CA ARG A 274 -0.82 -5.66 17.30
C ARG A 274 -0.91 -6.51 18.59
N ARG A 275 -1.42 -7.73 18.48
CA ARG A 275 -1.47 -8.75 19.56
C ARG A 275 -0.20 -9.61 19.62
N ALA A 276 0.81 -9.31 18.81
CA ALA A 276 2.03 -10.11 18.63
C ALA A 276 1.77 -11.60 18.25
N SER A 277 0.61 -11.90 17.70
CA SER A 277 0.20 -13.23 17.24
C SER A 277 0.56 -13.42 15.76
N ILE A 278 1.86 -13.51 15.49
CA ILE A 278 2.41 -13.43 14.12
C ILE A 278 1.90 -14.52 13.18
N ASN A 279 1.77 -15.77 13.68
CA ASN A 279 1.27 -16.88 12.86
C ASN A 279 -0.18 -16.62 12.41
N GLN A 280 -1.04 -16.13 13.30
CA GLN A 280 -2.40 -15.77 12.98
C GLN A 280 -2.46 -14.57 12.02
N ALA A 281 -1.55 -13.59 12.20
CA ALA A 281 -1.44 -12.47 11.29
C ALA A 281 -1.10 -12.92 9.86
N LEU A 282 -0.08 -13.78 9.72
CA LEU A 282 0.33 -14.30 8.41
C LEU A 282 -0.78 -15.14 7.77
N GLN A 283 -1.48 -15.96 8.54
CA GLN A 283 -2.63 -16.73 8.05
C GLN A 283 -3.72 -15.82 7.51
N ALA A 284 -4.08 -14.77 8.26
CA ALA A 284 -5.10 -13.83 7.85
C ALA A 284 -4.69 -13.00 6.61
N PHE A 285 -3.43 -12.55 6.53
CA PHE A 285 -2.94 -11.87 5.33
C PHE A 285 -2.93 -12.78 4.09
N ASN A 286 -2.55 -14.05 4.24
CA ASN A 286 -2.61 -15.02 3.14
C ASN A 286 -4.05 -15.26 2.69
N ALA A 287 -4.99 -15.40 3.63
CA ALA A 287 -6.41 -15.51 3.29
C ALA A 287 -6.91 -14.28 2.51
N ALA A 288 -6.44 -13.07 2.85
CA ALA A 288 -6.76 -11.87 2.08
C ALA A 288 -6.21 -11.92 0.65
N VAL A 289 -4.98 -12.43 0.46
CA VAL A 289 -4.36 -12.60 -0.87
C VAL A 289 -5.06 -13.69 -1.69
N GLU A 290 -5.54 -14.76 -1.05
CA GLU A 290 -6.31 -15.84 -1.72
C GLU A 290 -7.68 -15.34 -2.18
N LEU A 291 -8.37 -14.55 -1.35
CA LEU A 291 -9.67 -13.96 -1.67
C LEU A 291 -9.60 -12.89 -2.76
N ASP A 292 -8.55 -12.08 -2.76
CA ASP A 292 -8.25 -11.11 -3.80
C ASP A 292 -6.77 -11.13 -4.18
N PRO A 293 -6.40 -11.86 -5.24
CA PRO A 293 -5.03 -11.93 -5.73
C PRO A 293 -4.44 -10.58 -6.19
N ARG A 294 -5.24 -9.55 -6.37
CA ARG A 294 -4.82 -8.19 -6.74
C ARG A 294 -4.71 -7.25 -5.55
N PHE A 295 -4.97 -7.73 -4.34
CA PHE A 295 -4.93 -6.91 -3.13
C PHE A 295 -3.48 -6.59 -2.73
N VAL A 296 -3.02 -5.42 -3.14
CA VAL A 296 -1.64 -4.93 -2.98
C VAL A 296 -1.25 -4.89 -1.50
N GLU A 297 -2.10 -4.34 -0.64
CA GLU A 297 -1.82 -4.15 0.79
C GLU A 297 -1.61 -5.49 1.51
N ALA A 298 -2.42 -6.48 1.21
CA ALA A 298 -2.27 -7.81 1.80
C ALA A 298 -0.94 -8.46 1.39
N ARG A 299 -0.57 -8.35 0.11
CA ARG A 299 0.74 -8.83 -0.39
C ARG A 299 1.92 -8.10 0.25
N MET A 300 1.82 -6.78 0.41
CA MET A 300 2.82 -5.99 1.14
C MET A 300 2.98 -6.50 2.57
N ASN A 301 1.88 -6.76 3.27
CA ASN A 301 1.90 -7.25 4.64
C ASN A 301 2.52 -8.67 4.73
N VAL A 302 2.16 -9.59 3.82
CA VAL A 302 2.80 -10.93 3.75
C VAL A 302 4.30 -10.78 3.49
N GLY A 303 4.69 -9.95 2.51
CA GLY A 303 6.08 -9.70 2.18
C GLY A 303 6.88 -9.19 3.38
N GLN A 304 6.36 -8.22 4.09
CA GLN A 304 7.02 -7.63 5.26
C GLN A 304 7.16 -8.62 6.42
N VAL A 305 6.08 -9.36 6.76
CA VAL A 305 6.13 -10.37 7.81
C VAL A 305 7.16 -11.44 7.46
N THR A 306 7.17 -11.92 6.22
CA THR A 306 8.10 -12.96 5.77
C THR A 306 9.55 -12.49 5.72
N LEU A 307 9.82 -11.21 5.42
CA LEU A 307 11.16 -10.59 5.58
C LEU A 307 11.64 -10.67 7.03
N GLY A 308 10.77 -10.36 8.00
CA GLY A 308 11.09 -10.42 9.43
C GLY A 308 11.52 -11.84 9.88
N PHE A 309 11.00 -12.87 9.23
CA PHE A 309 11.36 -14.28 9.45
C PHE A 309 12.43 -14.80 8.50
N ARG A 310 13.07 -13.93 7.71
CA ARG A 310 14.10 -14.29 6.73
C ARG A 310 13.62 -15.29 5.66
N LYS A 311 12.32 -15.36 5.41
CA LYS A 311 11.74 -16.13 4.30
C LYS A 311 11.82 -15.29 3.01
N TYR A 312 13.05 -15.10 2.56
CA TYR A 312 13.36 -14.14 1.49
C TYR A 312 12.73 -14.51 0.14
N ASP A 313 12.59 -15.81 -0.17
CA ASP A 313 11.93 -16.24 -1.41
C ASP A 313 10.46 -15.81 -1.44
N THR A 314 9.71 -16.08 -0.37
CA THR A 314 8.31 -15.67 -0.26
C THR A 314 8.17 -14.14 -0.33
N ALA A 315 9.06 -13.42 0.37
CA ALA A 315 9.05 -11.96 0.36
C ALA A 315 9.31 -11.40 -1.04
N ARG A 316 10.32 -11.96 -1.76
CA ARG A 316 10.61 -11.62 -3.16
C ARG A 316 9.38 -11.76 -4.03
N ASP A 317 8.69 -12.91 -3.96
CA ASP A 317 7.54 -13.21 -4.79
C ASP A 317 6.37 -12.26 -4.51
N MET A 318 6.13 -11.95 -3.23
CA MET A 318 5.09 -10.99 -2.83
C MET A 318 5.38 -9.59 -3.35
N PHE A 319 6.58 -9.06 -3.12
CA PHE A 319 6.93 -7.71 -3.58
C PHE A 319 7.03 -7.61 -5.09
N SER A 320 7.52 -8.64 -5.79
CA SER A 320 7.53 -8.69 -7.25
C SER A 320 6.11 -8.57 -7.80
N LYS A 321 5.15 -9.28 -7.19
CA LYS A 321 3.76 -9.20 -7.60
C LYS A 321 3.13 -7.84 -7.28
N VAL A 322 3.53 -7.20 -6.18
CA VAL A 322 3.12 -5.81 -5.91
C VAL A 322 3.63 -4.85 -6.97
N ILE A 323 4.88 -4.99 -7.42
CA ILE A 323 5.47 -4.14 -8.47
C ILE A 323 4.74 -4.33 -9.80
N GLU A 324 4.35 -5.56 -10.16
CA GLU A 324 3.53 -5.81 -11.35
C GLU A 324 2.18 -5.09 -11.28
N LEU A 325 1.52 -5.11 -10.11
CA LEU A 325 0.21 -4.51 -9.89
C LEU A 325 0.29 -2.98 -9.71
N SER A 326 1.38 -2.49 -9.15
CA SER A 326 1.61 -1.10 -8.80
C SER A 326 3.07 -0.70 -9.06
N PRO A 327 3.46 -0.41 -10.32
CA PRO A 327 4.85 -0.15 -10.71
C PRO A 327 5.49 1.09 -10.09
N LYS A 328 4.72 1.93 -9.40
CA LYS A 328 5.20 3.12 -8.68
C LYS A 328 5.27 2.92 -7.16
N ASN A 329 5.10 1.70 -6.66
CA ASN A 329 5.14 1.41 -5.24
C ASN A 329 6.59 1.40 -4.74
N TYR A 330 7.03 2.52 -4.17
CA TYR A 330 8.37 2.70 -3.62
C TYR A 330 8.74 1.61 -2.59
N ASP A 331 7.81 1.31 -1.67
CA ASP A 331 8.06 0.38 -0.55
C ASP A 331 8.21 -1.07 -1.03
N ALA A 332 7.55 -1.43 -2.13
CA ALA A 332 7.71 -2.73 -2.75
C ALA A 332 9.12 -2.90 -3.34
N TYR A 333 9.68 -1.85 -3.96
CA TYR A 333 11.08 -1.89 -4.44
C TYR A 333 12.07 -2.00 -3.29
N ILE A 334 11.87 -1.28 -2.18
CA ILE A 334 12.70 -1.43 -0.98
C ILE A 334 12.58 -2.86 -0.43
N GLY A 335 11.36 -3.39 -0.26
CA GLY A 335 11.12 -4.74 0.23
C GLY A 335 11.74 -5.82 -0.66
N LEU A 336 11.58 -5.69 -1.99
CA LEU A 336 12.21 -6.59 -2.97
C LEU A 336 13.74 -6.54 -2.89
N GLY A 337 14.31 -5.34 -2.80
CA GLY A 337 15.77 -5.18 -2.64
C GLY A 337 16.30 -5.84 -1.36
N ILE A 338 15.58 -5.73 -0.24
CA ILE A 338 15.95 -6.42 1.02
C ILE A 338 15.86 -7.95 0.85
N ALA A 339 14.82 -8.45 0.19
CA ALA A 339 14.65 -9.88 -0.07
C ALA A 339 15.80 -10.42 -0.95
N LEU A 340 16.10 -9.75 -2.06
CA LEU A 340 17.19 -10.12 -2.98
C LEU A 340 18.56 -10.09 -2.28
N ARG A 341 18.83 -9.06 -1.45
CA ARG A 341 20.02 -9.02 -0.62
C ARG A 341 20.11 -10.23 0.32
N GLY A 342 19.00 -10.61 0.93
CA GLY A 342 18.92 -11.81 1.77
C GLY A 342 19.21 -13.10 0.99
N LEU A 343 18.83 -13.18 -0.27
CA LEU A 343 19.10 -14.27 -1.20
C LEU A 343 20.49 -14.22 -1.82
N LYS A 344 21.32 -13.20 -1.49
CA LYS A 344 22.66 -12.96 -2.05
C LYS A 344 22.67 -12.50 -3.51
N ASP A 345 21.52 -12.12 -4.06
CA ASP A 345 21.44 -11.41 -5.34
C ASP A 345 21.69 -9.92 -5.10
N LEU A 346 22.97 -9.56 -5.03
CA LEU A 346 23.38 -8.20 -4.67
C LEU A 346 23.17 -7.20 -5.82
N ASP A 347 23.27 -7.65 -7.05
CA ASP A 347 23.03 -6.82 -8.24
C ASP A 347 21.53 -6.52 -8.40
N GLY A 348 20.71 -7.54 -8.24
CA GLY A 348 19.28 -7.38 -8.19
C GLY A 348 18.83 -6.45 -7.06
N ALA A 349 19.39 -6.60 -5.85
CA ALA A 349 19.08 -5.73 -4.73
C ALA A 349 19.42 -4.27 -5.01
N GLU A 350 20.61 -4.01 -5.56
CA GLU A 350 21.05 -2.66 -5.94
C GLU A 350 20.13 -2.02 -6.98
N ALA A 351 19.73 -2.78 -7.99
CA ALA A 351 18.84 -2.32 -9.04
C ALA A 351 17.48 -1.87 -8.44
N GLN A 352 16.93 -2.64 -7.48
CA GLN A 352 15.67 -2.30 -6.84
C GLN A 352 15.79 -1.04 -5.96
N TYR A 353 16.87 -0.91 -5.19
CA TYR A 353 17.09 0.30 -4.38
C TYR A 353 17.29 1.55 -5.24
N LYS A 354 18.01 1.44 -6.37
CA LYS A 354 18.15 2.53 -7.33
C LYS A 354 16.80 2.91 -7.93
N LYS A 355 15.97 1.91 -8.28
CA LYS A 355 14.62 2.17 -8.79
C LYS A 355 13.74 2.87 -7.75
N ALA A 356 13.80 2.48 -6.48
CA ALA A 356 13.10 3.17 -5.39
C ALA A 356 13.58 4.63 -5.29
N LYS A 357 14.90 4.86 -5.29
CA LYS A 357 15.50 6.20 -5.26
C LYS A 357 15.01 7.09 -6.42
N ASP A 358 14.89 6.52 -7.62
CA ASP A 358 14.42 7.26 -8.81
C ASP A 358 12.92 7.59 -8.73
N LEU A 359 12.12 6.74 -8.08
CA LEU A 359 10.69 6.98 -7.85
C LEU A 359 10.43 8.11 -6.85
N ASP A 360 11.15 8.16 -5.75
CA ASP A 360 11.10 9.28 -4.80
C ASP A 360 12.48 9.55 -4.19
N PRO A 361 13.24 10.47 -4.81
CA PRO A 361 14.60 10.80 -4.35
C PRO A 361 14.65 11.56 -3.02
N ARG A 362 13.50 11.95 -2.44
CA ARG A 362 13.44 12.63 -1.14
C ARG A 362 13.32 11.67 0.04
N ARG A 363 13.03 10.39 -0.23
CA ARG A 363 12.92 9.36 0.80
C ARG A 363 14.28 8.73 1.08
N GLY A 364 14.64 8.66 2.37
CA GLY A 364 15.97 8.23 2.83
C GLY A 364 16.21 6.71 2.73
N GLU A 365 15.18 5.88 2.77
CA GLU A 365 15.32 4.42 2.91
C GLU A 365 16.12 3.77 1.79
N ALA A 366 15.98 4.27 0.55
CA ALA A 366 16.76 3.76 -0.59
C ALA A 366 18.27 4.05 -0.40
N TYR A 367 18.60 5.25 0.04
CA TYR A 367 20.00 5.64 0.30
C TYR A 367 20.61 4.85 1.45
N TYR A 368 19.86 4.67 2.54
CA TYR A 368 20.32 3.87 3.67
C TYR A 368 20.58 2.41 3.27
N ASN A 369 19.66 1.78 2.53
CA ASN A 369 19.81 0.39 2.08
C ASN A 369 20.96 0.24 1.06
N LEU A 370 21.19 1.21 0.18
CA LEU A 370 22.36 1.25 -0.70
C LEU A 370 23.66 1.36 0.12
N ALA A 371 23.69 2.24 1.13
CA ALA A 371 24.86 2.37 2.00
C ALA A 371 25.20 1.04 2.71
N ILE A 372 24.20 0.38 3.29
CA ILE A 372 24.39 -0.94 3.91
C ILE A 372 24.85 -1.98 2.89
N LEU A 373 24.27 -2.01 1.68
CA LEU A 373 24.65 -2.94 0.63
C LEU A 373 26.13 -2.82 0.29
N TYR A 374 26.61 -1.61 0.08
CA TYR A 374 28.03 -1.36 -0.26
C TYR A 374 28.97 -1.62 0.93
N LYS A 375 28.58 -1.24 2.14
CA LYS A 375 29.39 -1.44 3.34
C LYS A 375 29.54 -2.91 3.73
N GLU A 376 28.44 -3.67 3.72
CA GLU A 376 28.40 -5.00 4.36
C GLU A 376 28.44 -6.16 3.37
N PHE A 377 28.05 -5.95 2.13
CA PHE A 377 27.83 -7.05 1.19
C PHE A 377 28.72 -6.95 -0.07
N ARG A 378 29.08 -5.76 -0.52
CA ARG A 378 29.91 -5.56 -1.72
C ARG A 378 31.39 -5.34 -1.43
N SER A 379 31.81 -5.28 -0.17
CA SER A 379 33.21 -5.11 0.20
C SER A 379 34.00 -6.40 -0.06
N SER A 380 34.52 -6.56 -1.27
CA SER A 380 35.59 -7.52 -1.55
C SER A 380 36.97 -6.89 -1.23
N LYS A 381 38.01 -7.72 -1.08
CA LYS A 381 39.35 -7.21 -0.75
C LYS A 381 39.90 -6.25 -1.82
N GLU A 382 39.53 -6.44 -3.08
CA GLU A 382 40.01 -5.61 -4.21
C GLU A 382 39.27 -4.28 -4.28
N ASP A 383 37.93 -4.28 -3.97
CA ASP A 383 37.05 -3.11 -4.05
C ASP A 383 36.74 -2.49 -2.70
N PHE A 384 37.42 -2.93 -1.62
CA PHE A 384 37.12 -2.55 -0.25
C PHE A 384 37.00 -1.04 -0.05
N ILE A 385 38.04 -0.27 -0.44
CA ILE A 385 38.05 1.17 -0.26
C ILE A 385 36.97 1.85 -1.11
N ALA A 386 36.78 1.42 -2.35
CA ALA A 386 35.79 1.96 -3.25
C ALA A 386 34.35 1.72 -2.68
N SER A 387 34.09 0.49 -2.23
CA SER A 387 32.80 0.13 -1.63
C SER A 387 32.51 0.93 -0.37
N TYR A 388 33.50 1.12 0.51
CA TYR A 388 33.32 1.92 1.72
C TYR A 388 33.13 3.42 1.42
N LYS A 389 33.84 3.96 0.43
CA LYS A 389 33.62 5.35 -0.02
C LYS A 389 32.20 5.53 -0.56
N GLN A 390 31.75 4.60 -1.39
CA GLN A 390 30.39 4.65 -1.94
C GLN A 390 29.33 4.52 -0.83
N ALA A 391 29.53 3.63 0.15
CA ALA A 391 28.66 3.53 1.31
C ALA A 391 28.59 4.85 2.09
N LYS A 392 29.74 5.49 2.33
CA LYS A 392 29.82 6.78 3.00
C LYS A 392 29.04 7.87 2.26
N GLU A 393 29.16 7.94 0.94
CA GLU A 393 28.41 8.89 0.11
C GLU A 393 26.90 8.70 0.25
N TYR A 394 26.42 7.46 0.21
CA TYR A 394 25.00 7.18 0.41
C TYR A 394 24.51 7.53 1.82
N PHE A 395 25.28 7.25 2.89
CA PHE A 395 24.94 7.71 4.24
C PHE A 395 24.91 9.23 4.36
N GLN A 396 25.86 9.94 3.71
CA GLN A 396 25.86 11.40 3.67
C GLN A 396 24.60 11.95 2.98
N GLN A 397 24.20 11.35 1.85
CA GLN A 397 22.95 11.71 1.18
C GLN A 397 21.74 11.44 2.09
N PHE A 398 21.69 10.29 2.78
CA PHE A 398 20.64 9.98 3.74
C PHE A 398 20.52 11.04 4.84
N LEU A 399 21.61 11.56 5.36
CA LEU A 399 21.59 12.61 6.40
C LEU A 399 20.92 13.91 5.98
N THR A 400 20.85 14.18 4.66
CA THR A 400 20.16 15.36 4.12
C THR A 400 18.65 15.14 4.00
N MET A 401 18.17 13.90 4.14
CA MET A 401 16.77 13.55 3.99
C MET A 401 15.99 13.77 5.29
N GLN A 402 14.66 13.79 5.17
CA GLN A 402 13.80 13.80 6.35
C GLN A 402 13.76 12.38 6.93
N ALA A 403 14.37 12.20 8.08
CA ALA A 403 14.43 10.93 8.82
C ALA A 403 14.46 11.21 10.32
N ASP A 404 14.16 10.19 11.11
CA ASP A 404 14.21 10.27 12.57
C ASP A 404 15.63 10.59 13.06
N GLN A 405 15.73 11.30 14.18
CA GLN A 405 17.02 11.68 14.74
C GLN A 405 17.87 10.47 15.16
N ALA A 406 17.21 9.39 15.59
CA ALA A 406 17.89 8.14 15.93
C ALA A 406 18.58 7.51 14.71
N ASP A 407 17.86 7.45 13.57
CA ASP A 407 18.40 6.90 12.31
C ASP A 407 19.53 7.79 11.77
N LYS A 408 19.41 9.11 11.91
CA LYS A 408 20.49 10.04 11.54
C LYS A 408 21.73 9.88 12.44
N ASN A 409 21.56 9.62 13.72
CA ASN A 409 22.67 9.36 14.62
C ASN A 409 23.36 8.04 14.26
N GLU A 410 22.60 6.99 13.99
CA GLU A 410 23.14 5.71 13.52
C GLU A 410 23.95 5.91 12.22
N ALA A 411 23.41 6.62 11.23
CA ALA A 411 24.14 6.90 9.98
C ALA A 411 25.45 7.64 10.21
N LYS A 412 25.51 8.61 11.17
CA LYS A 412 26.74 9.29 11.55
C LYS A 412 27.76 8.34 12.17
N GLU A 413 27.31 7.43 13.04
CA GLU A 413 28.15 6.40 13.64
C GLU A 413 28.73 5.45 12.56
N GLN A 414 27.89 5.07 11.58
CA GLN A 414 28.32 4.24 10.45
C GLN A 414 29.40 4.97 9.61
N ILE A 415 29.25 6.27 9.34
CA ILE A 415 30.25 7.08 8.64
C ILE A 415 31.57 7.11 9.44
N ALA A 416 31.53 7.39 10.74
CA ALA A 416 32.74 7.42 11.58
C ALA A 416 33.44 6.05 11.61
N MET A 417 32.65 4.95 11.64
CA MET A 417 33.21 3.60 11.58
C MET A 417 33.89 3.32 10.23
N ILE A 418 33.27 3.75 9.12
CA ILE A 418 33.84 3.65 7.76
C ILE A 418 35.18 4.38 7.72
N ASP A 419 35.24 5.63 8.17
CA ASP A 419 36.46 6.45 8.15
C ASP A 419 37.58 5.80 8.92
N LYS A 420 37.29 5.31 10.14
CA LYS A 420 38.26 4.60 10.97
C LYS A 420 38.77 3.32 10.29
N THR A 421 37.85 2.56 9.68
CA THR A 421 38.18 1.29 9.02
C THR A 421 39.06 1.52 7.80
N VAL A 422 38.73 2.51 6.95
CA VAL A 422 39.52 2.88 5.78
C VAL A 422 40.92 3.39 6.18
N GLN A 423 41.01 4.24 7.23
CA GLN A 423 42.29 4.72 7.75
C GLN A 423 43.17 3.58 8.25
N ASN A 424 42.61 2.65 9.01
CA ASN A 424 43.35 1.50 9.51
C ASN A 424 43.84 0.58 8.37
N PHE A 425 43.00 0.38 7.35
CA PHE A 425 43.39 -0.39 6.16
C PHE A 425 44.56 0.26 5.39
N MET A 426 44.49 1.59 5.24
CA MET A 426 45.56 2.34 4.56
C MET A 426 46.90 2.37 5.35
N LYS A 427 46.82 2.25 6.69
CA LYS A 427 48.00 2.21 7.55
C LYS A 427 48.60 0.81 7.74
N ALA A 428 47.83 -0.24 7.40
CA ALA A 428 48.31 -1.60 7.50
C ALA A 428 49.49 -1.84 6.55
N PRO A 429 50.59 -2.44 7.00
CA PRO A 429 51.68 -2.80 6.13
C PRO A 429 51.19 -3.78 5.06
N PRO A 430 51.76 -3.72 3.83
CA PRO A 430 51.37 -4.66 2.79
C PRO A 430 51.52 -6.12 3.30
N PRO A 431 50.62 -7.03 2.93
CA PRO A 431 50.70 -8.41 3.38
C PRO A 431 52.05 -8.98 2.99
N THR A 432 52.80 -9.50 3.97
CA THR A 432 54.06 -10.17 3.71
C THR A 432 53.82 -11.29 2.71
N PRO A 433 54.55 -11.36 1.59
CA PRO A 433 54.39 -12.46 0.64
C PRO A 433 54.41 -13.80 1.41
N ALA A 434 53.43 -14.65 1.19
CA ALA A 434 53.46 -15.98 1.78
C ALA A 434 54.82 -16.63 1.43
N ALA A 435 55.54 -17.03 2.48
CA ALA A 435 56.81 -17.73 2.27
C ALA A 435 56.55 -18.89 1.30
N ALA A 436 57.31 -18.93 0.21
CA ALA A 436 57.22 -20.01 -0.74
C ALA A 436 57.29 -21.36 0.05
N PRO A 437 56.49 -22.35 -0.28
CA PRO A 437 56.54 -23.62 0.40
C PRO A 437 58.00 -24.15 0.33
N GLN A 438 58.64 -24.30 1.49
CA GLN A 438 59.95 -24.88 1.56
C GLN A 438 59.87 -26.27 0.91
N ALA A 439 60.70 -26.50 -0.10
CA ALA A 439 60.81 -27.78 -0.77
C ALA A 439 61.07 -28.87 0.33
N ALA A 440 60.25 -29.88 0.31
CA ALA A 440 60.44 -31.02 1.21
C ALA A 440 61.86 -31.59 1.04
N PRO A 441 62.56 -31.92 2.13
CA PRO A 441 63.93 -32.47 1.99
C PRO A 441 63.85 -33.77 1.19
N ALA A 442 64.78 -33.87 0.21
CA ALA A 442 64.89 -35.03 -0.65
C ALA A 442 65.08 -36.30 0.19
N GLN A 443 64.28 -37.31 -0.05
CA GLN A 443 64.47 -38.63 0.55
C GLN A 443 65.82 -39.22 0.11
N PRO A 444 66.63 -39.80 1.03
CA PRO A 444 67.84 -40.44 0.65
C PRO A 444 67.57 -41.69 -0.21
N PRO A 445 68.49 -41.99 -1.18
CA PRO A 445 68.30 -43.14 -2.06
C PRO A 445 68.29 -44.46 -1.30
N ALA A 446 67.35 -45.33 -1.67
CA ALA A 446 67.31 -46.71 -1.17
C ALA A 446 68.62 -47.40 -1.50
N LYS A 447 69.24 -48.06 -0.48
CA LYS A 447 70.42 -48.90 -0.68
C LYS A 447 69.98 -50.21 -1.35
N PRO A 448 70.94 -50.81 -2.13
CA PRO A 448 70.71 -51.97 -2.97
C PRO A 448 70.42 -53.25 -2.21
#